data_60a410ee05f38b5395a0e7a319378d0f
#
_entry.id   60a410ee05f38b5395a0e7a319378d0f
#
_cell.length_a   1.000
_cell.length_b   1.000
_cell.length_c   1.000
_cell.angle_alpha   90.00
_cell.angle_beta   90.00
_cell.angle_gamma   90.00
#
_symmetry.space_group_name_H-M   'P 1'
#
loop_
_entity.id
_entity.type
_entity.pdbx_description
1 polymer ?
#
loop_
_entity_poly.entity_id
_entity_poly.type
_entity_poly.pdbx_seq_one_letter_code
_entity_poly.pdbx_strand_id
1 'polypeptide(L)'
;MELGKEYFGPLWSFVASNEITDIDYNGKEIWLTNIFNERFRANQQFVTQYMTPAFVEQFTQRIANVVSRQFNKRNPELEAETSELRVTILHESVAKSGRSISIRKTPPLIRLTAESAIAEKFCSEELLAVLINCVKTKMNITFCGMPGIGKTECVKFFSQFIPAN
;
A
#
# COMPACT_ATOMS: atom_id res chain seq x y z
N MET A 1 -12.15 9.99 4.41
CA MET A 1 -11.09 10.95 4.04
C MET A 1 -10.53 10.50 2.71
N GLU A 2 -10.46 11.36 1.72
CA GLU A 2 -9.84 11.09 0.42
C GLU A 2 -8.59 11.95 0.28
N LEU A 3 -7.51 11.35 -0.22
CA LEU A 3 -6.26 12.05 -0.54
C LEU A 3 -6.12 12.10 -2.06
N GLY A 4 -6.53 13.21 -2.65
CA GLY A 4 -6.48 13.42 -4.10
C GLY A 4 -5.12 13.96 -4.60
N LYS A 5 -5.08 14.28 -5.90
CA LYS A 5 -3.90 14.79 -6.61
C LYS A 5 -3.24 16.00 -5.95
N GLU A 6 -4.05 16.88 -5.35
CA GLU A 6 -3.62 18.13 -4.72
C GLU A 6 -2.68 17.90 -3.54
N TYR A 7 -2.78 16.73 -2.86
CA TYR A 7 -1.90 16.39 -1.75
C TYR A 7 -0.56 15.86 -2.22
N PHE A 8 -0.55 15.06 -3.28
CA PHE A 8 0.64 14.32 -3.73
C PHE A 8 1.52 15.09 -4.70
N GLY A 9 0.99 16.10 -5.40
CA GLY A 9 1.76 16.86 -6.38
C GLY A 9 2.44 15.95 -7.42
N PRO A 10 3.78 16.05 -7.63
CA PRO A 10 4.51 15.22 -8.58
C PRO A 10 4.41 13.70 -8.31
N LEU A 11 4.30 13.30 -7.04
CA LEU A 11 4.16 11.88 -6.67
C LEU A 11 2.85 11.27 -7.15
N TRP A 12 1.88 12.09 -7.55
CA TRP A 12 0.59 11.62 -8.07
C TRP A 12 0.73 10.70 -9.27
N SER A 13 1.73 10.91 -10.13
CA SER A 13 1.98 10.04 -11.28
C SER A 13 2.21 8.57 -10.87
N PHE A 14 2.84 8.34 -9.73
CA PHE A 14 3.04 7.00 -9.19
C PHE A 14 1.80 6.51 -8.41
N VAL A 15 1.15 7.41 -7.66
CA VAL A 15 -0.07 7.06 -6.89
C VAL A 15 -1.22 6.68 -7.82
N ALA A 16 -1.39 7.38 -8.93
CA ALA A 16 -2.44 7.11 -9.90
C ALA A 16 -2.17 5.88 -10.80
N SER A 17 -0.92 5.41 -10.88
CA SER A 17 -0.57 4.24 -11.69
C SER A 17 -1.17 2.96 -11.12
N ASN A 18 -1.90 2.19 -11.92
CA ASN A 18 -2.44 0.88 -11.49
C ASN A 18 -1.37 -0.20 -11.33
N GLU A 19 -0.17 0.03 -11.86
CA GLU A 19 0.94 -0.92 -11.80
C GLU A 19 1.79 -0.79 -10.53
N ILE A 20 1.76 0.38 -9.86
CA ILE A 20 2.56 0.64 -8.67
C ILE A 20 1.73 0.39 -7.42
N THR A 21 2.29 -0.35 -6.47
CA THR A 21 1.68 -0.67 -5.17
C THR A 21 2.32 0.08 -4.01
N ASP A 22 3.64 0.27 -4.04
CA ASP A 22 4.36 0.96 -2.98
C ASP A 22 5.32 2.00 -3.56
N ILE A 23 5.44 3.13 -2.88
CA ILE A 23 6.31 4.26 -3.23
C ILE A 23 7.08 4.62 -1.98
N ASP A 24 8.39 4.34 -1.95
CA ASP A 24 9.26 4.58 -0.82
C ASP A 24 10.32 5.63 -1.15
N TYR A 25 10.26 6.78 -0.53
CA TYR A 25 11.31 7.80 -0.58
C TYR A 25 12.14 7.74 0.70
N ASN A 26 13.45 7.57 0.57
CA ASN A 26 14.38 7.41 1.69
C ASN A 26 15.18 8.68 2.05
N GLY A 27 14.76 9.83 1.54
CA GLY A 27 15.48 11.10 1.66
C GLY A 27 16.44 11.42 0.50
N LYS A 28 16.70 10.46 -0.40
CA LYS A 28 17.60 10.60 -1.56
C LYS A 28 17.08 9.98 -2.83
N GLU A 29 16.42 8.84 -2.73
CA GLU A 29 15.94 8.02 -3.85
C GLU A 29 14.49 7.64 -3.63
N ILE A 30 13.77 7.43 -4.73
CA ILE A 30 12.44 6.82 -4.72
C ILE A 30 12.58 5.38 -5.21
N TRP A 31 12.07 4.47 -4.42
CA TRP A 31 11.88 3.07 -4.77
C TRP A 31 10.40 2.81 -5.02
N LEU A 32 10.12 2.11 -6.09
CA LEU A 32 8.77 1.73 -6.49
C LEU A 32 8.65 0.21 -6.44
N THR A 33 7.51 -0.27 -5.96
CA THR A 33 7.15 -1.70 -6.04
C THR A 33 5.93 -1.83 -6.94
N ASN A 34 5.96 -2.75 -7.88
CA ASN A 34 4.85 -2.99 -8.80
C ASN A 34 3.91 -4.11 -8.31
N ILE A 35 2.84 -4.35 -9.07
CA ILE A 35 1.84 -5.38 -8.79
C ILE A 35 2.42 -6.82 -8.80
N PHE A 36 3.59 -7.04 -9.44
CA PHE A 36 4.31 -8.30 -9.46
C PHE A 36 5.30 -8.44 -8.30
N ASN A 37 5.28 -7.48 -7.35
CA ASN A 37 6.21 -7.40 -6.22
C ASN A 37 7.68 -7.19 -6.64
N GLU A 38 7.91 -6.65 -7.83
CA GLU A 38 9.23 -6.26 -8.29
C GLU A 38 9.56 -4.85 -7.80
N ARG A 39 10.76 -4.68 -7.22
CA ARG A 39 11.22 -3.42 -6.68
C ARG A 39 12.30 -2.80 -7.56
N PHE A 40 12.08 -1.55 -7.97
CA PHE A 40 12.99 -0.80 -8.83
C PHE A 40 13.08 0.68 -8.43
N ARG A 41 14.12 1.36 -8.90
CA ARG A 41 14.30 2.80 -8.63
C ARG A 41 13.54 3.64 -9.63
N ALA A 42 12.92 4.71 -9.16
CA ALA A 42 12.41 5.75 -10.04
C ALA A 42 13.56 6.49 -10.74
N ASN A 43 13.24 7.17 -11.85
CA ASN A 43 14.22 7.96 -12.59
C ASN A 43 14.84 9.03 -11.67
N GLN A 44 16.18 9.06 -11.61
CA GLN A 44 16.92 9.99 -10.76
C GLN A 44 16.69 11.46 -11.14
N GLN A 45 16.41 11.74 -12.42
CA GLN A 45 16.06 13.09 -12.87
C GLN A 45 14.75 13.55 -12.23
N PHE A 46 13.74 12.67 -12.14
CA PHE A 46 12.48 12.95 -11.45
C PHE A 46 12.75 13.31 -9.98
N VAL A 47 13.56 12.51 -9.28
CA VAL A 47 13.88 12.75 -7.87
C VAL A 47 14.57 14.10 -7.69
N THR A 48 15.61 14.40 -8.50
CA THR A 48 16.33 15.66 -8.42
C THR A 48 15.46 16.87 -8.72
N GLN A 49 14.54 16.72 -9.67
CA GLN A 49 13.67 17.82 -10.11
C GLN A 49 12.54 18.12 -9.12
N TYR A 50 11.93 17.08 -8.55
CA TYR A 50 10.67 17.21 -7.81
C TYR A 50 10.78 16.97 -6.32
N MET A 51 11.71 16.11 -5.86
CA MET A 51 11.85 15.81 -4.43
C MET A 51 12.76 16.82 -3.72
N THR A 52 12.48 18.10 -3.95
CA THR A 52 13.20 19.18 -3.27
C THR A 52 12.88 19.21 -1.77
N PRO A 53 13.79 19.71 -0.91
CA PRO A 53 13.50 19.86 0.52
C PRO A 53 12.20 20.64 0.79
N ALA A 54 11.93 21.68 -0.01
CA ALA A 54 10.71 22.47 0.09
C ALA A 54 9.45 21.65 -0.24
N PHE A 55 9.49 20.82 -1.29
CA PHE A 55 8.38 19.94 -1.64
C PHE A 55 8.13 18.91 -0.53
N VAL A 56 9.19 18.24 -0.05
CA VAL A 56 9.08 17.23 1.01
C VAL A 56 8.49 17.81 2.29
N GLU A 57 8.91 19.04 2.67
CA GLU A 57 8.34 19.77 3.81
C GLU A 57 6.87 20.08 3.60
N GLN A 58 6.51 20.69 2.46
CA GLN A 58 5.12 21.03 2.15
C GLN A 58 4.21 19.80 2.08
N PHE A 59 4.69 18.71 1.46
CA PHE A 59 3.97 17.45 1.42
C PHE A 59 3.67 16.93 2.83
N THR A 60 4.69 16.90 3.68
CA THR A 60 4.55 16.44 5.06
C THR A 60 3.54 17.28 5.84
N GLN A 61 3.61 18.61 5.74
CA GLN A 61 2.68 19.51 6.42
C GLN A 61 1.24 19.34 5.92
N ARG A 62 1.05 19.14 4.61
CA ARG A 62 -0.29 18.86 4.06
C ARG A 62 -0.88 17.58 4.66
N ILE A 63 -0.09 16.50 4.71
CA ILE A 63 -0.55 15.23 5.31
C ILE A 63 -0.81 15.39 6.81
N ALA A 64 0.07 16.07 7.55
CA ALA A 64 -0.10 16.33 8.97
C ALA A 64 -1.40 17.12 9.26
N ASN A 65 -1.70 18.13 8.43
CA ASN A 65 -2.94 18.93 8.56
C ASN A 65 -4.19 18.07 8.31
N VAL A 66 -4.15 17.20 7.29
CA VAL A 66 -5.28 16.31 6.96
C VAL A 66 -5.63 15.39 8.13
N VAL A 67 -4.63 14.84 8.82
CA VAL A 67 -4.86 13.96 9.98
C VAL A 67 -4.90 14.71 11.30
N SER A 68 -4.80 16.05 11.29
CA SER A 68 -4.78 16.91 12.48
C SER A 68 -3.74 16.48 13.52
N ARG A 69 -2.55 16.06 13.05
CA ARG A 69 -1.44 15.62 13.90
C ARG A 69 -0.25 16.58 13.80
N GLN A 70 0.43 16.77 14.93
CA GLN A 70 1.71 17.47 14.95
C GLN A 70 2.81 16.53 14.46
N PHE A 71 3.63 17.03 13.52
CA PHE A 71 4.81 16.32 13.04
C PHE A 71 6.03 17.20 13.22
N ASN A 72 6.95 16.76 14.06
CA ASN A 72 8.16 17.49 14.42
C ASN A 72 9.16 16.53 15.10
N LYS A 73 10.31 17.05 15.54
CA LYS A 73 11.35 16.27 16.22
C LYS A 73 10.87 15.52 17.48
N ARG A 74 9.81 16.02 18.17
CA ARG A 74 9.23 15.34 19.34
C ARG A 74 8.22 14.27 18.95
N ASN A 75 7.55 14.47 17.83
CA ASN A 75 6.58 13.55 17.25
C ASN A 75 7.09 13.19 15.84
N PRO A 76 8.10 12.30 15.73
CA PRO A 76 8.85 12.09 14.49
C PRO A 76 8.15 11.13 13.51
N GLU A 77 7.01 10.59 13.84
CA GLU A 77 6.24 9.66 13.03
C GLU A 77 4.86 10.22 12.71
N LEU A 78 4.48 10.13 11.45
CA LEU A 78 3.18 10.56 10.95
C LEU A 78 2.57 9.44 10.10
N GLU A 79 1.37 9.01 10.47
CA GLU A 79 0.58 8.07 9.69
C GLU A 79 -0.74 8.71 9.27
N ALA A 80 -1.09 8.53 7.99
CA ALA A 80 -2.37 8.87 7.41
C ALA A 80 -2.90 7.66 6.65
N GLU A 81 -4.13 7.25 6.92
CA GLU A 81 -4.75 6.10 6.28
C GLU A 81 -6.11 6.47 5.69
N THR A 82 -6.32 6.02 4.46
CA THR A 82 -7.60 6.08 3.76
C THR A 82 -8.06 4.66 3.42
N SER A 83 -9.21 4.50 2.77
CA SER A 83 -9.64 3.20 2.26
C SER A 83 -8.66 2.57 1.25
N GLU A 84 -7.88 3.38 0.55
CA GLU A 84 -7.04 2.95 -0.57
C GLU A 84 -5.54 3.20 -0.37
N LEU A 85 -5.18 4.09 0.55
CA LEU A 85 -3.81 4.54 0.73
C LEU A 85 -3.43 4.55 2.22
N ARG A 86 -2.20 4.11 2.50
CA ARG A 86 -1.52 4.37 3.76
C ARG A 86 -0.26 5.17 3.48
N VAL A 87 -0.11 6.29 4.14
CA VAL A 87 1.06 7.17 4.06
C VAL A 87 1.75 7.19 5.41
N THR A 88 3.00 6.78 5.47
CA THR A 88 3.84 6.84 6.67
C THR A 88 5.02 7.76 6.40
N ILE A 89 5.26 8.71 7.28
CA ILE A 89 6.37 9.68 7.14
C ILE A 89 7.20 9.65 8.43
N LEU A 90 8.52 9.53 8.26
CA LEU A 90 9.48 9.60 9.36
C LEU A 90 10.30 10.90 9.26
N HIS A 91 10.41 11.58 10.37
CA HIS A 91 11.18 12.82 10.49
C HIS A 91 12.69 12.54 10.37
N GLU A 92 13.44 13.48 9.81
CA GLU A 92 14.89 13.39 9.64
C GLU A 92 15.66 13.25 10.96
N SER A 93 15.05 13.52 12.11
CA SER A 93 15.67 13.27 13.42
C SER A 93 15.83 11.80 13.76
N VAL A 94 15.07 10.91 13.12
CA VAL A 94 15.10 9.44 13.30
C VAL A 94 15.49 8.70 12.03
N ALA A 95 15.32 9.30 10.87
CA ALA A 95 15.68 8.73 9.57
C ALA A 95 17.07 9.25 9.13
N LYS A 96 18.08 8.38 9.12
CA LYS A 96 19.51 8.75 8.89
C LYS A 96 19.80 9.46 7.55
N SER A 97 19.01 9.15 6.51
CA SER A 97 19.25 9.67 5.15
C SER A 97 18.48 10.96 4.85
N GLY A 98 17.67 11.44 5.77
CA GLY A 98 16.72 12.52 5.60
C GLY A 98 15.29 12.03 5.83
N ARG A 99 14.32 12.91 5.69
CA ARG A 99 12.90 12.54 5.87
C ARG A 99 12.49 11.40 4.95
N SER A 100 11.90 10.35 5.51
CA SER A 100 11.44 9.18 4.77
C SER A 100 9.93 9.24 4.58
N ILE A 101 9.46 8.85 3.39
CA ILE A 101 8.04 8.80 3.03
C ILE A 101 7.77 7.44 2.43
N SER A 102 6.80 6.71 2.98
CA SER A 102 6.29 5.46 2.42
C SER A 102 4.81 5.63 2.11
N ILE A 103 4.42 5.35 0.88
CA ILE A 103 3.03 5.37 0.43
C ILE A 103 2.71 3.98 -0.08
N ARG A 104 1.81 3.30 0.62
CA ARG A 104 1.30 1.99 0.22
C ARG A 104 -0.12 2.13 -0.30
N LYS A 105 -0.37 1.53 -1.46
CA LYS A 105 -1.71 1.42 -2.03
C LYS A 105 -2.35 0.11 -1.58
N THR A 106 -3.56 0.21 -1.09
CA THR A 106 -4.38 -0.95 -0.73
C THR A 106 -5.68 -0.86 -1.54
N PRO A 107 -5.62 -1.09 -2.86
CA PRO A 107 -6.81 -0.96 -3.68
C PRO A 107 -7.90 -1.92 -3.17
N PRO A 108 -9.18 -1.51 -3.18
CA PRO A 108 -10.30 -2.34 -2.74
C PRO A 108 -10.56 -3.50 -3.70
N LEU A 109 -9.86 -3.53 -4.85
CA LEU A 109 -10.01 -4.57 -5.87
C LEU A 109 -9.59 -5.94 -5.34
N ILE A 110 -10.47 -6.89 -5.49
CA ILE A 110 -10.19 -8.30 -5.27
C ILE A 110 -9.51 -8.82 -6.54
N ARG A 111 -8.22 -9.14 -6.44
CA ARG A 111 -7.42 -9.60 -7.58
C ARG A 111 -7.56 -11.11 -7.80
N LEU A 112 -7.75 -11.85 -6.71
CA LEU A 112 -7.93 -13.30 -6.77
C LEU A 112 -9.37 -13.61 -7.21
N THR A 113 -9.53 -14.38 -8.27
CA THR A 113 -10.81 -14.96 -8.71
C THR A 113 -10.72 -16.48 -8.68
N ALA A 114 -11.86 -17.17 -8.75
CA ALA A 114 -11.86 -18.63 -8.82
C ALA A 114 -11.07 -19.14 -10.03
N GLU A 115 -11.27 -18.48 -11.18
CA GLU A 115 -10.59 -18.81 -12.43
C GLU A 115 -9.07 -18.60 -12.33
N SER A 116 -8.62 -17.45 -11.80
CA SER A 116 -7.18 -17.16 -11.65
C SER A 116 -6.54 -18.10 -10.63
N ALA A 117 -7.22 -18.42 -9.53
CA ALA A 117 -6.71 -19.35 -8.51
C ALA A 117 -6.41 -20.74 -9.08
N ILE A 118 -7.24 -21.22 -10.00
CA ILE A 118 -7.07 -22.52 -10.67
C ILE A 118 -6.00 -22.41 -11.79
N ALA A 119 -6.11 -21.39 -12.67
CA ALA A 119 -5.22 -21.20 -13.81
C ALA A 119 -3.77 -20.99 -13.40
N GLU A 120 -3.52 -20.23 -12.32
CA GLU A 120 -2.20 -19.97 -11.76
C GLU A 120 -1.72 -21.08 -10.81
N LYS A 121 -2.48 -22.16 -10.69
CA LYS A 121 -2.19 -23.31 -9.80
C LYS A 121 -2.00 -22.91 -8.32
N PHE A 122 -2.70 -21.88 -7.89
CA PHE A 122 -2.71 -21.47 -6.50
C PHE A 122 -3.35 -22.56 -5.61
N CYS A 123 -4.43 -23.17 -6.09
CA CYS A 123 -5.04 -24.34 -5.46
C CYS A 123 -5.76 -25.20 -6.53
N SER A 124 -6.10 -26.46 -6.18
CA SER A 124 -6.96 -27.27 -7.03
C SER A 124 -8.43 -26.83 -6.91
N GLU A 125 -9.25 -27.20 -7.89
CA GLU A 125 -10.67 -26.90 -7.88
C GLU A 125 -11.39 -27.51 -6.66
N GLU A 126 -11.01 -28.73 -6.29
CA GLU A 126 -11.56 -29.43 -5.13
C GLU A 126 -11.21 -28.70 -3.82
N LEU A 127 -9.95 -28.26 -3.68
CA LEU A 127 -9.54 -27.50 -2.49
C LEU A 127 -10.24 -26.16 -2.41
N LEU A 128 -10.42 -25.47 -3.55
CA LEU A 128 -11.15 -24.22 -3.61
C LEU A 128 -12.60 -24.41 -3.15
N ALA A 129 -13.27 -25.45 -3.64
CA ALA A 129 -14.64 -25.79 -3.25
C ALA A 129 -14.76 -26.10 -1.75
N VAL A 130 -13.80 -26.83 -1.18
CA VAL A 130 -13.75 -27.13 0.26
C VAL A 130 -13.61 -25.83 1.07
N LEU A 131 -12.67 -24.95 0.70
CA LEU A 131 -12.45 -23.69 1.42
C LEU A 131 -13.68 -22.77 1.36
N ILE A 132 -14.32 -22.66 0.20
CA ILE A 132 -15.58 -21.90 0.05
C ILE A 132 -16.68 -22.47 0.96
N ASN A 133 -16.82 -23.80 1.02
CA ASN A 133 -17.81 -24.44 1.89
C ASN A 133 -17.47 -24.22 3.38
N CYS A 134 -16.20 -24.25 3.78
CA CYS A 134 -15.79 -23.91 5.13
C CYS A 134 -16.21 -22.49 5.52
N VAL A 135 -16.05 -21.50 4.61
CA VAL A 135 -16.51 -20.12 4.87
C VAL A 135 -18.03 -20.06 5.00
N LYS A 136 -18.77 -20.70 4.08
CA LYS A 136 -20.23 -20.75 4.12
C LYS A 136 -20.79 -21.39 5.40
N THR A 137 -20.09 -22.36 5.94
CA THR A 137 -20.43 -23.04 7.21
C THR A 137 -19.86 -22.35 8.46
N LYS A 138 -19.31 -21.14 8.30
CA LYS A 138 -18.74 -20.30 9.37
C LYS A 138 -17.57 -20.97 10.12
N MET A 139 -16.79 -21.79 9.45
CA MET A 139 -15.57 -22.38 10.01
C MET A 139 -14.44 -21.35 10.04
N ASN A 140 -13.56 -21.45 11.03
CA ASN A 140 -12.37 -20.62 11.10
C ASN A 140 -11.32 -21.09 10.10
N ILE A 141 -10.80 -20.16 9.27
CA ILE A 141 -9.72 -20.40 8.33
C ILE A 141 -8.57 -19.44 8.64
N THR A 142 -7.35 -19.96 8.69
CA THR A 142 -6.15 -19.16 8.91
C THR A 142 -5.23 -19.25 7.70
N PHE A 143 -4.88 -18.09 7.11
CA PHE A 143 -3.91 -18.00 6.01
C PHE A 143 -2.54 -17.61 6.56
N CYS A 144 -1.59 -18.53 6.49
CA CYS A 144 -0.21 -18.35 6.97
C CYS A 144 0.77 -18.30 5.82
N GLY A 145 1.86 -17.56 5.98
CA GLY A 145 2.95 -17.51 5.00
C GLY A 145 3.76 -16.21 5.08
N MET A 146 4.78 -16.11 4.23
CA MET A 146 5.70 -14.96 4.18
C MET A 146 4.99 -13.67 3.77
N PRO A 147 5.54 -12.48 4.10
CA PRO A 147 5.04 -11.22 3.57
C PRO A 147 4.99 -11.23 2.03
N GLY A 148 3.96 -10.61 1.43
CA GLY A 148 3.84 -10.45 -0.02
C GLY A 148 3.21 -11.63 -0.78
N ILE A 149 2.97 -12.80 -0.18
CA ILE A 149 2.43 -13.97 -0.89
C ILE A 149 0.90 -13.96 -1.12
N GLY A 150 0.22 -12.85 -0.89
CA GLY A 150 -1.22 -12.73 -1.20
C GLY A 150 -2.18 -13.16 -0.09
N LYS A 151 -1.74 -13.28 1.19
CA LYS A 151 -2.66 -13.64 2.30
C LYS A 151 -3.89 -12.75 2.39
N THR A 152 -3.70 -11.43 2.26
CA THR A 152 -4.79 -10.45 2.30
C THR A 152 -5.72 -10.61 1.11
N GLU A 153 -5.19 -10.94 -0.07
CA GLU A 153 -6.03 -11.20 -1.26
C GLU A 153 -6.87 -12.47 -1.06
N CYS A 154 -6.32 -13.51 -0.43
CA CYS A 154 -7.10 -14.69 -0.04
C CYS A 154 -8.24 -14.32 0.90
N VAL A 155 -7.96 -13.54 1.97
CA VAL A 155 -9.00 -13.09 2.91
C VAL A 155 -10.09 -12.31 2.18
N LYS A 156 -9.73 -11.34 1.32
CA LYS A 156 -10.69 -10.56 0.52
C LYS A 156 -11.53 -11.44 -0.39
N PHE A 157 -10.90 -12.40 -1.08
CA PHE A 157 -11.60 -13.32 -1.97
C PHE A 157 -12.58 -14.19 -1.20
N PHE A 158 -12.15 -14.86 -0.14
CA PHE A 158 -13.01 -15.76 0.62
C PHE A 158 -14.09 -15.02 1.43
N SER A 159 -13.87 -13.76 1.81
CA SER A 159 -14.89 -12.96 2.51
C SER A 159 -16.15 -12.72 1.71
N GLN A 160 -16.10 -12.81 0.37
CA GLN A 160 -17.26 -12.69 -0.51
C GLN A 160 -18.27 -13.84 -0.32
N PHE A 161 -17.83 -14.97 0.20
CA PHE A 161 -18.67 -16.16 0.40
C PHE A 161 -19.26 -16.24 1.81
N ILE A 162 -19.02 -15.24 2.67
CA ILE A 162 -19.64 -15.18 4.00
C ILE A 162 -21.14 -14.95 3.84
N PRO A 163 -21.99 -15.83 4.38
CA PRO A 163 -23.44 -15.67 4.28
C PRO A 163 -23.89 -14.36 4.94
N ALA A 164 -24.78 -13.63 4.30
CA ALA A 164 -25.48 -12.53 4.97
C ALA A 164 -26.29 -13.11 6.15
N ASN A 165 -26.22 -12.45 7.29
CA ASN A 165 -26.99 -12.84 8.49
C ASN A 165 -28.46 -12.44 8.34
#